data_cb93ad0aae0a606fabf4ca5f1077e357
#
_entry.id   cb93ad0aae0a606fabf4ca5f1077e357
#
_cell.length_a   1.000
_cell.length_b   1.000
_cell.length_c   1.000
_cell.angle_alpha   90.00
_cell.angle_beta   90.00
_cell.angle_gamma   90.00
#
_symmetry.space_group_name_H-M   'P 1'
#
loop_
_entity.id
_entity.type
_entity.pdbx_description
1 polymer ?
#
loop_
_entity_poly.entity_id
_entity_poly.type
_entity_poly.pdbx_seq_one_letter_code
_entity_poly.pdbx_strand_id
1 'polypeptide(L)'
;MCRAPKFNNWRQYNRRIFDINKQSVYIQNKIDAALQRCNIRICNYISNVRAKSYCEIVDMLSEGKTSPELLIVKVHKRTINKCGSETILAALEGVVNKTDCRILKQLKEELDMLRRHKVECLVMLRDICMENYKEQILDIQTIPGIGEQGAMQIIA
;
A
#
# COMPACT_ATOMS: atom_id res chain seq x y z
N MET A 1 3.09 2.42 -44.18
CA MET A 1 3.09 3.11 -42.87
C MET A 1 2.13 2.35 -41.94
N CYS A 2 2.62 1.33 -41.21
CA CYS A 2 1.80 0.55 -40.27
C CYS A 2 1.47 1.40 -39.05
N ARG A 3 0.21 1.84 -38.93
CA ARG A 3 -0.33 2.35 -37.68
C ARG A 3 -0.26 1.20 -36.65
N ALA A 4 0.71 1.25 -35.75
CA ALA A 4 0.72 0.37 -34.59
C ALA A 4 -0.63 0.50 -33.88
N PRO A 5 -1.27 -0.62 -33.51
CA PRO A 5 -2.60 -0.56 -32.93
C PRO A 5 -2.53 0.14 -31.58
N LYS A 6 -3.27 1.26 -31.45
CA LYS A 6 -3.49 1.98 -30.17
C LYS A 6 -4.04 1.07 -29.07
N PHE A 7 -4.46 -0.14 -29.41
CA PHE A 7 -5.07 -1.16 -28.55
C PHE A 7 -4.14 -1.87 -27.56
N ASN A 8 -2.81 -1.66 -27.63
CA ASN A 8 -1.89 -2.44 -26.79
C ASN A 8 -1.43 -1.70 -25.52
N ASN A 9 -1.55 -0.35 -25.50
CA ASN A 9 -0.93 0.43 -24.43
C ASN A 9 -1.70 0.34 -23.11
N TRP A 10 -3.04 0.34 -23.13
CA TRP A 10 -3.87 0.28 -21.92
C TRP A 10 -3.80 -1.10 -21.24
N ARG A 11 -3.71 -2.20 -22.02
CA ARG A 11 -3.46 -3.54 -21.46
C ARG A 11 -2.10 -3.64 -20.78
N GLN A 12 -1.08 -2.96 -21.30
CA GLN A 12 0.24 -2.91 -20.67
C GLN A 12 0.18 -2.18 -19.33
N TYR A 13 -0.53 -1.04 -19.23
CA TYR A 13 -0.71 -0.33 -17.96
C TYR A 13 -1.50 -1.16 -16.95
N ASN A 14 -2.56 -1.84 -17.38
CA ASN A 14 -3.34 -2.71 -16.48
C ASN A 14 -2.49 -3.87 -15.95
N ARG A 15 -1.72 -4.55 -16.80
CA ARG A 15 -0.76 -5.57 -16.38
C ARG A 15 0.28 -5.00 -15.43
N ARG A 16 0.81 -3.83 -15.72
CA ARG A 16 1.80 -3.17 -14.86
C ARG A 16 1.22 -2.84 -13.48
N ILE A 17 -0.01 -2.34 -13.40
CA ILE A 17 -0.73 -2.09 -12.13
C ILE A 17 -0.87 -3.39 -11.33
N PHE A 18 -1.20 -4.50 -11.99
CA PHE A 18 -1.30 -5.81 -11.36
C PHE A 18 0.04 -6.27 -10.79
N ASP A 19 1.13 -6.13 -11.54
CA ASP A 19 2.48 -6.48 -11.10
C ASP A 19 2.94 -5.59 -9.93
N ILE A 20 2.67 -4.29 -9.98
CA ILE A 20 2.95 -3.36 -8.89
C ILE A 20 2.18 -3.76 -7.62
N ASN A 21 0.92 -4.18 -7.73
CA ASN A 21 0.15 -4.66 -6.58
C ASN A 21 0.79 -5.90 -5.95
N LYS A 22 1.22 -6.88 -6.76
CA LYS A 22 1.93 -8.08 -6.27
C LYS A 22 3.23 -7.71 -5.57
N GLN A 23 4.05 -6.85 -6.20
CA GLN A 23 5.31 -6.37 -5.62
C GLN A 23 5.07 -5.61 -4.31
N SER A 24 4.03 -4.78 -4.24
CA SER A 24 3.68 -4.05 -3.02
C SER A 24 3.32 -4.98 -1.86
N VAL A 25 2.54 -6.05 -2.12
CA VAL A 25 2.23 -7.07 -1.11
C VAL A 25 3.50 -7.80 -0.66
N TYR A 26 4.39 -8.14 -1.58
CA TYR A 26 5.66 -8.78 -1.26
C TYR A 26 6.53 -7.91 -0.34
N ILE A 27 6.67 -6.61 -0.65
CA ILE A 27 7.43 -5.66 0.20
C ILE A 27 6.76 -5.48 1.56
N GLN A 28 5.43 -5.39 1.62
CA GLN A 28 4.69 -5.33 2.88
C GLN A 28 4.98 -6.55 3.76
N ASN A 29 4.95 -7.75 3.21
CA ASN A 29 5.29 -8.97 3.94
C ASN A 29 6.75 -8.96 4.44
N LYS A 30 7.68 -8.38 3.69
CA LYS A 30 9.07 -8.19 4.16
C LYS A 30 9.18 -7.21 5.31
N ILE A 31 8.41 -6.12 5.29
CA ILE A 31 8.34 -5.16 6.41
C ILE A 31 7.81 -5.87 7.65
N ASP A 32 6.69 -6.63 7.53
CA ASP A 32 6.13 -7.39 8.65
C ASP A 32 7.11 -8.41 9.21
N ALA A 33 7.81 -9.15 8.36
CA ALA A 33 8.85 -10.09 8.77
C ALA A 33 10.02 -9.39 9.48
N ALA A 34 10.41 -8.18 9.05
CA ALA A 34 11.42 -7.37 9.71
C ALA A 34 10.97 -6.93 11.10
N LEU A 35 9.73 -6.46 11.24
CA LEU A 35 9.15 -6.08 12.53
C LEU A 35 9.07 -7.26 13.49
N GLN A 36 8.63 -8.43 13.01
CA GLN A 36 8.54 -9.66 13.82
C GLN A 36 9.92 -10.11 14.34
N ARG A 37 10.99 -9.98 13.54
CA ARG A 37 12.37 -10.26 14.00
C ARG A 37 12.79 -9.32 15.12
N CYS A 38 12.30 -8.09 15.11
CA CYS A 38 12.50 -7.12 16.18
C CYS A 38 11.57 -7.33 17.38
N ASN A 39 10.76 -8.40 17.40
CA ASN A 39 9.69 -8.68 18.36
C ASN A 39 8.54 -7.65 18.36
N ILE A 40 8.40 -6.83 17.34
CA ILE A 40 7.29 -5.88 17.18
C ILE A 40 6.14 -6.58 16.46
N ARG A 41 5.01 -6.77 17.16
CA ARG A 41 3.86 -7.57 16.68
C ARG A 41 2.61 -6.74 16.42
N ILE A 42 2.78 -5.46 16.11
CA ILE A 42 1.65 -4.54 15.91
C ILE A 42 0.75 -4.95 14.72
N CYS A 43 1.28 -5.70 13.74
CA CYS A 43 0.53 -6.25 12.62
C CYS A 43 -0.62 -7.18 13.04
N ASN A 44 -0.56 -7.79 14.24
CA ASN A 44 -1.63 -8.63 14.78
C ASN A 44 -2.89 -7.82 15.17
N TYR A 45 -2.74 -6.53 15.40
CA TYR A 45 -3.79 -5.63 15.89
C TYR A 45 -4.24 -4.61 14.85
N ILE A 46 -3.40 -4.34 13.85
CA ILE A 46 -3.73 -3.47 12.71
C ILE A 46 -3.92 -4.34 11.48
N SER A 47 -5.19 -4.67 11.18
CA SER A 47 -5.55 -5.59 10.08
C SER A 47 -5.20 -5.06 8.68
N ASN A 48 -4.92 -3.77 8.54
CA ASN A 48 -4.58 -3.16 7.26
C ASN A 48 -3.19 -2.53 7.31
N VAL A 49 -2.21 -3.20 6.72
CA VAL A 49 -0.83 -2.70 6.56
C VAL A 49 -0.73 -1.41 5.71
N ARG A 50 -1.82 -1.00 5.05
CA ARG A 50 -1.94 0.31 4.38
C ARG A 50 -2.52 1.38 5.31
N ALA A 51 -2.94 1.01 6.53
CA ALA A 51 -3.46 1.97 7.49
C ALA A 51 -2.39 3.02 7.81
N LYS A 52 -2.83 4.27 7.94
CA LYS A 52 -1.96 5.41 8.28
C LYS A 52 -1.14 5.12 9.53
N SER A 53 -1.78 4.57 10.58
CA SER A 53 -1.11 4.20 11.84
C SER A 53 0.06 3.24 11.62
N TYR A 54 -0.11 2.21 10.79
CA TYR A 54 0.95 1.25 10.50
C TYR A 54 2.12 1.90 9.78
N CYS A 55 1.84 2.70 8.74
CA CYS A 55 2.88 3.41 7.99
C CYS A 55 3.66 4.39 8.90
N GLU A 56 2.98 5.15 9.74
CA GLU A 56 3.62 6.09 10.67
C GLU A 56 4.49 5.38 11.70
N ILE A 57 4.10 4.19 12.20
CA ILE A 57 4.92 3.38 13.09
C ILE A 57 6.19 2.90 12.38
N VAL A 58 6.07 2.37 11.15
CA VAL A 58 7.22 1.94 10.35
C VAL A 58 8.17 3.11 10.08
N ASP A 59 7.62 4.31 9.83
CA ASP A 59 8.40 5.53 9.63
C ASP A 59 9.23 5.88 10.86
N MET A 60 8.59 5.91 12.02
CA MET A 60 9.27 6.20 13.30
C MET A 60 10.36 5.18 13.61
N LEU A 61 10.09 3.89 13.39
CA LEU A 61 11.08 2.81 13.60
C LEU A 61 12.25 2.93 12.63
N SER A 62 12.01 3.30 11.37
CA SER A 62 13.06 3.53 10.38
C SER A 62 13.96 4.72 10.72
N GLU A 63 13.44 5.69 11.48
CA GLU A 63 14.17 6.83 12.03
C GLU A 63 14.88 6.52 13.36
N GLY A 64 14.74 5.30 13.89
CA GLY A 64 15.32 4.89 15.17
C GLY A 64 14.52 5.31 16.40
N LYS A 65 13.27 5.76 16.23
CA LYS A 65 12.35 6.08 17.33
C LYS A 65 11.64 4.79 17.76
N THR A 66 12.17 4.12 18.78
CA THR A 66 11.75 2.77 19.17
C THR A 66 10.96 2.71 20.48
N SER A 67 10.74 3.85 21.16
CA SER A 67 9.97 3.90 22.43
C SER A 67 8.50 3.54 22.18
N PRO A 68 7.95 2.47 22.83
CA PRO A 68 6.56 2.08 22.68
C PRO A 68 5.56 3.20 23.02
N GLU A 69 5.90 4.08 23.98
CA GLU A 69 5.08 5.21 24.40
C GLU A 69 4.94 6.27 23.30
N LEU A 70 5.97 6.43 22.46
CA LEU A 70 5.92 7.31 21.30
C LEU A 70 5.16 6.66 20.14
N LEU A 71 5.32 5.36 19.97
CA LEU A 71 4.70 4.61 18.86
C LEU A 71 3.18 4.46 19.06
N ILE A 72 2.71 4.24 20.31
CA ILE A 72 1.29 4.05 20.59
C ILE A 72 0.45 5.28 20.25
N VAL A 73 1.03 6.49 20.30
CA VAL A 73 0.35 7.75 19.93
C VAL A 73 -0.11 7.72 18.45
N LYS A 74 0.58 6.92 17.62
CA LYS A 74 0.24 6.76 16.19
C LYS A 74 -0.84 5.69 15.95
N VAL A 75 -1.14 4.86 16.95
CA VAL A 75 -2.20 3.85 16.84
C VAL A 75 -3.56 4.53 16.95
N HIS A 76 -4.46 4.16 16.05
CA HIS A 76 -5.82 4.73 16.02
C HIS A 76 -6.57 4.39 17.32
N LYS A 77 -7.24 5.38 17.92
CA LYS A 77 -7.98 5.25 19.20
C LYS A 77 -8.95 4.05 19.22
N ARG A 78 -9.61 3.76 18.08
CA ARG A 78 -10.52 2.60 17.97
C ARG A 78 -9.79 1.28 18.21
N THR A 79 -8.54 1.14 17.74
CA THR A 79 -7.71 -0.07 17.95
C THR A 79 -7.32 -0.18 19.42
N ILE A 80 -6.90 0.94 20.04
CA ILE A 80 -6.54 0.99 21.47
C ILE A 80 -7.76 0.64 22.34
N ASN A 81 -8.93 1.21 22.05
CA ASN A 81 -10.17 0.92 22.78
C ASN A 81 -10.62 -0.54 22.65
N LYS A 82 -10.36 -1.18 21.49
CA LYS A 82 -10.72 -2.58 21.24
C LYS A 82 -9.78 -3.57 21.92
N CYS A 83 -8.50 -3.29 21.91
CA CYS A 83 -7.46 -4.26 22.32
C CYS A 83 -6.84 -3.97 23.69
N GLY A 84 -7.04 -2.76 24.21
CA GLY A 84 -6.40 -2.26 25.43
C GLY A 84 -5.02 -1.64 25.16
N SER A 85 -4.71 -0.57 25.89
CA SER A 85 -3.43 0.16 25.76
C SER A 85 -2.22 -0.70 26.14
N GLU A 86 -2.32 -1.49 27.20
CA GLU A 86 -1.25 -2.38 27.67
C GLU A 86 -0.90 -3.45 26.64
N THR A 87 -1.92 -4.04 25.99
CA THR A 87 -1.73 -5.04 24.94
C THR A 87 -1.02 -4.43 23.71
N ILE A 88 -1.38 -3.21 23.35
CA ILE A 88 -0.75 -2.51 22.22
C ILE A 88 0.68 -2.09 22.57
N LEU A 89 0.94 -1.62 23.80
CA LEU A 89 2.30 -1.31 24.26
C LEU A 89 3.19 -2.55 24.21
N ALA A 90 2.71 -3.68 24.75
CA ALA A 90 3.44 -4.94 24.68
C ALA A 90 3.70 -5.42 23.24
N ALA A 91 2.78 -5.15 22.31
CA ALA A 91 2.96 -5.47 20.89
C ALA A 91 3.96 -4.55 20.16
N LEU A 92 4.24 -3.38 20.73
CA LEU A 92 5.23 -2.41 20.23
C LEU A 92 6.59 -2.55 20.92
N GLU A 93 6.66 -3.36 21.97
CA GLU A 93 7.88 -3.59 22.72
C GLU A 93 8.80 -4.55 21.95
N GLY A 94 9.93 -4.02 21.48
CA GLY A 94 10.89 -4.77 20.70
C GLY A 94 12.26 -4.11 20.66
N VAL A 95 13.24 -4.84 20.15
CA VAL A 95 14.62 -4.36 20.01
C VAL A 95 14.93 -4.14 18.54
N VAL A 96 15.07 -2.88 18.15
CA VAL A 96 15.40 -2.46 16.77
C VAL A 96 16.83 -1.93 16.77
N ASN A 97 17.72 -2.59 16.04
CA ASN A 97 19.10 -2.15 15.90
C ASN A 97 19.26 -1.24 14.65
N LYS A 98 20.46 -0.64 14.50
CA LYS A 98 20.76 0.26 13.37
C LYS A 98 20.60 -0.40 12.01
N THR A 99 20.88 -1.71 11.90
CA THR A 99 20.72 -2.48 10.66
C THR A 99 19.25 -2.65 10.33
N ASP A 100 18.41 -2.97 11.32
CA ASP A 100 16.97 -3.09 11.14
C ASP A 100 16.34 -1.77 10.70
N CYS A 101 16.74 -0.64 11.31
CA CYS A 101 16.30 0.69 10.87
C CYS A 101 16.61 0.95 9.40
N ARG A 102 17.83 0.59 8.95
CA ARG A 102 18.22 0.74 7.54
C ARG A 102 17.39 -0.13 6.62
N ILE A 103 17.18 -1.39 6.98
CA ILE A 103 16.37 -2.33 6.18
C ILE A 103 14.93 -1.83 6.09
N LEU A 104 14.32 -1.42 7.21
CA LEU A 104 12.97 -0.86 7.23
C LEU A 104 12.86 0.38 6.34
N LYS A 105 13.85 1.27 6.40
CA LYS A 105 13.90 2.47 5.56
C LYS A 105 13.93 2.12 4.07
N GLN A 106 14.82 1.20 3.66
CA GLN A 106 14.92 0.75 2.27
C GLN A 106 13.61 0.11 1.78
N LEU A 107 13.03 -0.80 2.56
CA LEU A 107 11.75 -1.45 2.20
C LEU A 107 10.62 -0.43 2.08
N LYS A 108 10.59 0.59 2.94
CA LYS A 108 9.62 1.68 2.85
C LYS A 108 9.81 2.50 1.58
N GLU A 109 11.04 2.90 1.27
CA GLU A 109 11.36 3.65 0.05
C GLU A 109 10.94 2.88 -1.22
N GLU A 110 11.17 1.55 -1.26
CA GLU A 110 10.69 0.68 -2.34
C GLU A 110 9.15 0.68 -2.42
N LEU A 111 8.46 0.58 -1.29
CA LEU A 111 7.00 0.60 -1.25
C LEU A 111 6.42 1.93 -1.73
N ASP A 112 7.02 3.05 -1.32
CA ASP A 112 6.59 4.39 -1.71
C ASP A 112 6.87 4.66 -3.20
N MET A 113 7.97 4.14 -3.74
CA MET A 113 8.25 4.15 -5.17
C MET A 113 7.17 3.37 -5.96
N LEU A 114 6.83 2.16 -5.52
CA LEU A 114 5.78 1.35 -6.15
C LEU A 114 4.41 2.06 -6.11
N ARG A 115 4.09 2.74 -5.01
CA ARG A 115 2.85 3.54 -4.88
C ARG A 115 2.81 4.68 -5.89
N ARG A 116 3.91 5.42 -6.07
CA ARG A 116 4.01 6.49 -7.09
C ARG A 116 3.83 5.93 -8.50
N HIS A 117 4.55 4.87 -8.85
CA HIS A 117 4.42 4.23 -10.17
C HIS A 117 2.99 3.73 -10.43
N LYS A 118 2.31 3.22 -9.39
CA LYS A 118 0.91 2.82 -9.52
C LYS A 118 0.00 4.00 -9.86
N VAL A 119 0.18 5.14 -9.21
CA VAL A 119 -0.60 6.35 -9.49
C VAL A 119 -0.35 6.82 -10.92
N GLU A 120 0.90 6.86 -11.37
CA GLU A 120 1.26 7.22 -12.74
C GLU A 120 0.59 6.29 -13.78
N CYS A 121 0.65 4.97 -13.55
CA CYS A 121 -0.01 4.01 -14.43
C CYS A 121 -1.54 4.17 -14.45
N LEU A 122 -2.16 4.47 -13.30
CA LEU A 122 -3.60 4.71 -13.20
C LEU A 122 -4.02 5.98 -13.96
N VAL A 123 -3.24 7.06 -13.87
CA VAL A 123 -3.50 8.29 -14.63
C VAL A 123 -3.43 8.01 -16.12
N MET A 124 -2.36 7.37 -16.60
CA MET A 124 -2.21 7.03 -18.02
C MET A 124 -3.31 6.09 -18.53
N LEU A 125 -3.69 5.10 -17.73
CA LEU A 125 -4.80 4.20 -18.04
C LEU A 125 -6.11 4.98 -18.17
N ARG A 126 -6.38 5.88 -17.23
CA ARG A 126 -7.56 6.72 -17.22
C ARG A 126 -7.65 7.60 -18.46
N ASP A 127 -6.56 8.29 -18.82
CA ASP A 127 -6.52 9.18 -19.97
C ASP A 127 -6.84 8.42 -21.27
N ILE A 128 -6.19 7.26 -21.48
CA ILE A 128 -6.46 6.41 -22.64
C ILE A 128 -7.91 5.92 -22.67
N CYS A 129 -8.45 5.50 -21.53
CA CYS A 129 -9.81 5.01 -21.43
C CYS A 129 -10.84 6.12 -21.68
N MET A 130 -10.62 7.31 -21.14
CA MET A 130 -11.53 8.46 -21.36
C MET A 130 -11.50 9.00 -22.79
N GLU A 131 -10.36 8.91 -23.47
CA GLU A 131 -10.27 9.29 -24.89
C GLU A 131 -11.02 8.33 -25.81
N ASN A 132 -11.02 7.03 -25.52
CA ASN A 132 -11.46 6.01 -26.46
C ASN A 132 -12.75 5.28 -26.06
N TYR A 133 -13.10 5.24 -24.75
CA TYR A 133 -14.16 4.38 -24.19
C TYR A 133 -15.03 5.08 -23.14
N LYS A 134 -15.15 6.40 -23.20
CA LYS A 134 -15.88 7.19 -22.19
C LYS A 134 -17.30 6.72 -21.98
N GLU A 135 -18.05 6.49 -23.06
CA GLU A 135 -19.46 6.06 -23.00
C GLU A 135 -19.58 4.68 -22.35
N GLN A 136 -18.76 3.72 -22.76
CA GLN A 136 -18.74 2.36 -22.21
C GLN A 136 -18.38 2.36 -20.71
N ILE A 137 -17.46 3.24 -20.28
CA ILE A 137 -17.10 3.39 -18.88
C ILE A 137 -18.31 3.89 -18.09
N LEU A 138 -19.01 4.91 -18.58
CA LEU A 138 -20.19 5.46 -17.93
C LEU A 138 -21.30 4.40 -17.82
N ASP A 139 -21.52 3.62 -18.88
CA ASP A 139 -22.51 2.53 -18.88
C ASP A 139 -22.16 1.45 -17.83
N ILE A 140 -20.90 1.03 -17.74
CA ILE A 140 -20.46 0.03 -16.75
C ILE A 140 -20.57 0.59 -15.33
N GLN A 141 -20.36 1.88 -15.11
CA GLN A 141 -20.52 2.51 -13.80
C GLN A 141 -21.98 2.58 -13.33
N THR A 142 -22.97 2.36 -14.19
CA THR A 142 -24.37 2.21 -13.77
C THR A 142 -24.60 0.96 -12.94
N ILE A 143 -23.69 -0.04 -13.03
CA ILE A 143 -23.76 -1.27 -12.25
C ILE A 143 -23.38 -0.97 -10.79
N PRO A 144 -24.24 -1.25 -9.79
CA PRO A 144 -23.92 -1.01 -8.39
C PRO A 144 -22.64 -1.67 -7.94
N GLY A 145 -21.74 -0.90 -7.29
CA GLY A 145 -20.46 -1.39 -6.78
C GLY A 145 -19.28 -1.30 -7.76
N ILE A 146 -19.51 -0.94 -9.02
CA ILE A 146 -18.44 -0.72 -9.99
C ILE A 146 -18.10 0.77 -10.05
N GLY A 147 -16.93 1.12 -9.49
CA GLY A 147 -16.36 2.46 -9.63
C GLY A 147 -15.57 2.63 -10.93
N GLU A 148 -15.11 3.85 -11.21
CA GLU A 148 -14.37 4.20 -12.43
C GLU A 148 -13.18 3.25 -12.70
N GLN A 149 -12.38 2.96 -11.70
CA GLN A 149 -11.23 2.05 -11.82
C GLN A 149 -11.66 0.63 -12.20
N GLY A 150 -12.74 0.13 -11.61
CA GLY A 150 -13.30 -1.19 -11.94
C GLY A 150 -13.81 -1.23 -13.37
N ALA A 151 -14.54 -0.20 -13.81
CA ALA A 151 -15.02 -0.08 -15.17
C ALA A 151 -13.87 -0.07 -16.19
N MET A 152 -12.82 0.70 -15.94
CA MET A 152 -11.62 0.71 -16.77
C MET A 152 -10.93 -0.67 -16.85
N GLN A 153 -10.89 -1.41 -15.75
CA GLN A 153 -10.31 -2.76 -15.71
C GLN A 153 -11.16 -3.80 -16.46
N ILE A 154 -12.48 -3.65 -16.48
CA ILE A 154 -13.39 -4.53 -17.23
C ILE A 154 -13.22 -4.33 -18.74
N ILE A 155 -13.01 -3.10 -19.19
CA ILE A 155 -12.76 -2.80 -20.59
C ILE A 155 -11.36 -3.27 -21.01
N ALA A 156 -10.40 -3.29 -20.10
CA ALA A 156 -9.00 -3.69 -20.28
C ALA A 156 -8.80 -5.18 -20.48
#